data_30807729ca7242ef683afb8ea9a6e265
#
_entry.id   30807729ca7242ef683afb8ea9a6e265
#
_cell.length_a   1.000
_cell.length_b   1.000
_cell.length_c   1.000
_cell.angle_alpha   90.00
_cell.angle_beta   90.00
_cell.angle_gamma   90.00
#
_symmetry.space_group_name_H-M   'P 1'
#
loop_
_entity.id
_entity.type
_entity.pdbx_description
1 polymer ?
#
loop_
_entity_poly.entity_id
_entity_poly.type
_entity_poly.pdbx_seq_one_letter_code
_entity_poly.pdbx_strand_id
1 'polypeptide(L)'
;IDEEGRLHLRITYRDGRWNCARVEMAKSYGYDKYVFYVSSRPDSLDKQVVWGLYTYKNDEEEIDIEFSRWGFDNNQEAQYAIQPSSVPGNKARFRMNLEGSYSTHIIDWGKKWIDFASYHGHMLNPVNTTQIIARWRYSGSNIPPDSDEKLKINLWLFRGKPPSDGKEAEVVVNRVEIL
;
A
#
# COMPACT_ATOMS: atom_id res chain seq x y z
N ILE A 1 -11.69 6.20 -12.74
CA ILE A 1 -11.73 4.88 -13.40
C ILE A 1 -11.59 5.13 -14.89
N ASP A 2 -10.72 4.41 -15.56
CA ASP A 2 -10.55 4.47 -17.01
C ASP A 2 -11.48 3.49 -17.75
N GLU A 3 -11.35 3.41 -19.08
CA GLU A 3 -12.19 2.56 -19.93
C GLU A 3 -11.97 1.05 -19.69
N GLU A 4 -10.80 0.66 -19.18
CA GLU A 4 -10.50 -0.72 -18.78
C GLU A 4 -10.90 -1.04 -17.33
N GLY A 5 -11.55 -0.11 -16.63
CA GLY A 5 -12.02 -0.27 -15.25
C GLY A 5 -10.93 -0.11 -14.19
N ARG A 6 -9.74 0.40 -14.55
CA ARG A 6 -8.64 0.61 -13.61
C ARG A 6 -8.81 1.91 -12.83
N LEU A 7 -8.47 1.87 -11.54
CA LEU A 7 -8.49 3.04 -10.68
C LEU A 7 -7.18 3.83 -10.81
N HIS A 8 -7.30 5.12 -11.15
CA HIS A 8 -6.20 6.06 -11.19
C HIS A 8 -6.26 7.00 -10.00
N LEU A 9 -5.24 7.01 -9.14
CA LEU A 9 -5.08 8.02 -8.10
C LEU A 9 -3.98 8.99 -8.54
N ARG A 10 -4.21 10.29 -8.34
CA ARG A 10 -3.29 11.34 -8.76
C ARG A 10 -3.01 12.32 -7.65
N ILE A 11 -1.75 12.76 -7.59
CA ILE A 11 -1.35 14.00 -6.93
C ILE A 11 -1.21 15.04 -8.03
N THR A 12 -1.99 16.11 -7.94
CA THR A 12 -2.04 17.16 -8.97
C THR A 12 -1.80 18.53 -8.37
N TYR A 13 -1.24 19.45 -9.18
CA TYR A 13 -1.10 20.84 -8.82
C TYR A 13 -2.16 21.68 -9.55
N ARG A 14 -3.10 22.25 -8.77
CA ARG A 14 -4.21 23.05 -9.30
C ARG A 14 -4.44 24.26 -8.39
N ASP A 15 -4.70 25.42 -8.98
CA ASP A 15 -5.01 26.66 -8.27
C ASP A 15 -4.00 27.03 -7.18
N GLY A 16 -2.71 26.84 -7.47
CA GLY A 16 -1.60 27.19 -6.57
C GLY A 16 -1.37 26.20 -5.41
N ARG A 17 -2.00 25.02 -5.42
CA ARG A 17 -1.89 24.00 -4.37
C ARG A 17 -1.81 22.58 -4.90
N TRP A 18 -1.19 21.73 -4.11
CA TRP A 18 -1.15 20.30 -4.33
C TRP A 18 -2.41 19.63 -3.77
N ASN A 19 -3.00 18.73 -4.56
CA ASN A 19 -4.17 17.95 -4.20
C ASN A 19 -3.81 16.47 -4.22
N CYS A 20 -4.22 15.75 -3.17
CA CYS A 20 -4.02 14.32 -2.99
C CYS A 20 -5.32 13.56 -3.24
N ALA A 21 -5.25 12.24 -3.41
CA ALA A 21 -6.40 11.40 -3.68
C ALA A 21 -6.56 10.27 -2.65
N ARG A 22 -7.81 9.94 -2.30
CA ARG A 22 -8.16 8.77 -1.51
C ARG A 22 -9.49 8.19 -1.97
N VAL A 23 -9.58 6.87 -1.96
CA VAL A 23 -10.84 6.12 -2.11
C VAL A 23 -10.98 5.15 -0.93
N GLU A 24 -12.21 4.81 -0.60
CA GLU A 24 -12.52 3.81 0.42
C GLU A 24 -13.70 2.93 0.00
N MET A 25 -13.73 1.69 0.48
CA MET A 25 -14.85 0.78 0.31
C MET A 25 -16.03 1.24 1.17
N ALA A 26 -17.26 1.05 0.66
CA ALA A 26 -18.47 1.47 1.36
C ALA A 26 -18.75 0.65 2.63
N LYS A 27 -18.29 -0.60 2.67
CA LYS A 27 -18.47 -1.53 3.81
C LYS A 27 -17.16 -2.15 4.26
N SER A 28 -17.10 -2.64 5.50
CA SER A 28 -16.06 -3.53 5.99
C SER A 28 -16.24 -4.95 5.46
N TYR A 29 -15.13 -5.70 5.40
CA TYR A 29 -15.10 -7.12 5.06
C TYR A 29 -14.43 -7.96 6.16
N GLY A 30 -13.81 -7.31 7.16
CA GLY A 30 -13.23 -7.98 8.33
C GLY A 30 -12.02 -8.85 8.02
N TYR A 31 -11.91 -9.94 8.77
CA TYR A 31 -10.85 -10.94 8.56
C TYR A 31 -11.02 -11.62 7.23
N ASP A 32 -10.21 -11.18 6.26
CA ASP A 32 -10.28 -11.67 4.90
C ASP A 32 -8.92 -11.47 4.20
N LYS A 33 -8.80 -11.96 2.97
CA LYS A 33 -7.62 -11.76 2.14
C LYS A 33 -7.87 -10.66 1.12
N TYR A 34 -7.18 -9.55 1.29
CA TYR A 34 -7.22 -8.39 0.39
C TYR A 34 -6.07 -8.47 -0.60
N VAL A 35 -6.39 -8.50 -1.88
CA VAL A 35 -5.43 -8.64 -2.96
C VAL A 35 -5.50 -7.43 -3.89
N PHE A 36 -4.38 -6.74 -4.04
CA PHE A 36 -4.25 -5.56 -4.89
C PHE A 36 -3.39 -5.89 -6.11
N TYR A 37 -3.95 -5.77 -7.30
CA TYR A 37 -3.22 -5.89 -8.56
C TYR A 37 -2.94 -4.50 -9.11
N VAL A 38 -1.67 -4.14 -9.25
CA VAL A 38 -1.26 -2.79 -9.63
C VAL A 38 -0.40 -2.78 -10.89
N SER A 39 -0.49 -1.69 -11.66
CA SER A 39 0.30 -1.47 -12.87
C SER A 39 1.08 -0.16 -12.81
N SER A 40 1.71 0.08 -11.66
CA SER A 40 2.58 1.23 -11.43
C SER A 40 3.90 0.78 -10.81
N ARG A 41 4.90 1.64 -10.90
CA ARG A 41 6.20 1.46 -10.26
C ARG A 41 6.28 2.21 -8.93
N PRO A 42 5.93 1.57 -7.78
CA PRO A 42 6.03 2.24 -6.48
C PRO A 42 7.46 2.67 -6.13
N ASP A 43 8.45 1.93 -6.63
CA ASP A 43 9.88 2.19 -6.43
C ASP A 43 10.39 3.44 -7.18
N SER A 44 9.62 3.95 -8.15
CA SER A 44 9.96 5.16 -8.90
C SER A 44 9.28 6.44 -8.38
N LEU A 45 8.41 6.35 -7.38
CA LEU A 45 7.73 7.50 -6.80
C LEU A 45 8.73 8.47 -6.16
N ASP A 46 8.45 9.78 -6.25
CA ASP A 46 9.22 10.79 -5.53
C ASP A 46 9.25 10.49 -4.04
N LYS A 47 10.34 10.84 -3.36
CA LYS A 47 10.51 10.54 -1.92
C LYS A 47 9.48 11.17 -1.00
N GLN A 48 8.77 12.22 -1.45
CA GLN A 48 7.70 12.86 -0.70
C GLN A 48 6.32 12.24 -0.97
N VAL A 49 6.21 11.39 -2.00
CA VAL A 49 4.95 10.71 -2.33
C VAL A 49 4.80 9.47 -1.45
N VAL A 50 3.61 9.27 -0.90
CA VAL A 50 3.22 8.07 -0.17
C VAL A 50 1.99 7.47 -0.85
N TRP A 51 2.06 6.20 -1.17
CA TRP A 51 0.95 5.40 -1.67
C TRP A 51 0.61 4.31 -0.67
N GLY A 52 -0.62 4.32 -0.14
CA GLY A 52 -1.11 3.36 0.84
C GLY A 52 -2.19 2.45 0.28
N LEU A 53 -2.08 1.16 0.60
CA LEU A 53 -3.08 0.11 0.43
C LEU A 53 -3.35 -0.45 1.82
N TYR A 54 -4.52 -0.16 2.43
CA TYR A 54 -4.66 -0.39 3.86
C TYR A 54 -6.11 -0.63 4.30
N THR A 55 -6.27 -1.30 5.45
CA THR A 55 -7.54 -1.33 6.19
C THR A 55 -7.44 -0.34 7.35
N TYR A 56 -8.49 0.41 7.61
CA TYR A 56 -8.48 1.49 8.60
C TYR A 56 -9.81 1.65 9.31
N LYS A 57 -9.78 1.70 10.62
CA LYS A 57 -10.85 2.19 11.48
C LYS A 57 -10.42 3.45 12.23
N ASN A 58 -9.27 3.41 12.87
CA ASN A 58 -8.64 4.50 13.61
C ASN A 58 -7.10 4.30 13.62
N ASP A 59 -6.35 5.22 14.23
CA ASP A 59 -4.89 5.22 14.23
C ASP A 59 -4.23 4.08 15.05
N GLU A 60 -5.01 3.22 15.69
CA GLU A 60 -4.56 2.02 16.39
C GLU A 60 -5.03 0.73 15.71
N GLU A 61 -6.10 0.80 14.92
CA GLU A 61 -6.72 -0.31 14.19
C GLU A 61 -6.53 -0.11 12.69
N GLU A 62 -5.29 -0.32 12.22
CA GLU A 62 -4.89 -0.12 10.82
C GLU A 62 -3.83 -1.15 10.42
N ILE A 63 -3.94 -1.66 9.19
CA ILE A 63 -3.03 -2.63 8.58
C ILE A 63 -2.60 -2.08 7.23
N ASP A 64 -1.29 -1.89 7.03
CA ASP A 64 -0.75 -1.12 5.91
C ASP A 64 0.18 -1.91 5.02
N ILE A 65 0.05 -1.69 3.71
CA ILE A 65 1.13 -1.79 2.72
C ILE A 65 1.36 -0.37 2.20
N GLU A 66 2.53 0.17 2.45
CA GLU A 66 2.85 1.53 2.04
C GLU A 66 4.10 1.57 1.16
N PHE A 67 4.04 2.43 0.16
CA PHE A 67 5.16 2.72 -0.75
C PHE A 67 5.57 4.18 -0.60
N SER A 68 6.76 4.40 -0.08
CA SER A 68 7.38 5.71 0.08
C SER A 68 8.82 5.59 0.53
N ARG A 69 9.60 6.63 0.29
CA ARG A 69 10.90 6.84 0.95
C ARG A 69 10.82 7.83 2.11
N TRP A 70 9.61 8.31 2.48
CA TRP A 70 9.34 9.20 3.63
C TRP A 70 10.29 10.40 3.70
N GLY A 71 10.58 11.04 2.55
CA GLY A 71 11.44 12.22 2.44
C GLY A 71 12.93 11.95 2.39
N PHE A 72 13.40 10.69 2.42
CA PHE A 72 14.82 10.32 2.41
C PHE A 72 15.22 9.65 1.08
N ASP A 73 16.37 10.02 0.52
CA ASP A 73 16.80 9.51 -0.79
C ASP A 73 17.17 8.03 -0.75
N ASN A 74 17.78 7.55 0.32
CA ASN A 74 18.32 6.20 0.44
C ASN A 74 17.46 5.23 1.25
N ASN A 75 16.22 5.61 1.60
CA ASN A 75 15.33 4.73 2.36
C ASN A 75 14.81 3.59 1.47
N GLN A 76 14.38 2.50 2.11
CA GLN A 76 13.63 1.44 1.41
C GLN A 76 12.27 1.98 1.00
N GLU A 77 11.80 1.61 -0.20
CA GLU A 77 10.63 2.21 -0.85
C GLU A 77 9.31 1.65 -0.35
N ALA A 78 9.32 0.54 0.39
CA ALA A 78 8.11 -0.13 0.82
C ALA A 78 8.16 -0.58 2.28
N GLN A 79 7.00 -0.68 2.89
CA GLN A 79 6.83 -1.28 4.20
C GLN A 79 5.49 -1.98 4.33
N TYR A 80 5.47 -3.01 5.18
CA TYR A 80 4.29 -3.53 5.82
C TYR A 80 4.22 -2.97 7.24
N ALA A 81 3.07 -2.58 7.71
CA ALA A 81 2.92 -2.08 9.07
C ALA A 81 1.58 -2.49 9.69
N ILE A 82 1.62 -2.63 11.01
CA ILE A 82 0.47 -2.71 11.88
C ILE A 82 0.54 -1.51 12.82
N GLN A 83 -0.53 -0.79 12.97
CA GLN A 83 -0.51 0.36 13.87
C GLN A 83 -0.63 -0.06 15.35
N PRO A 84 0.03 0.67 16.25
CA PRO A 84 0.96 1.78 16.01
C PRO A 84 2.32 1.31 15.47
N SER A 85 2.72 1.80 14.31
CA SER A 85 3.97 1.38 13.63
C SER A 85 5.26 1.82 14.34
N SER A 86 5.15 2.60 15.41
CA SER A 86 6.26 2.96 16.31
C SER A 86 6.63 1.86 17.29
N VAL A 87 5.73 0.90 17.54
CA VAL A 87 6.00 -0.26 18.41
C VAL A 87 7.03 -1.17 17.72
N PRO A 88 8.12 -1.57 18.40
CA PRO A 88 9.08 -2.49 17.83
C PRO A 88 8.43 -3.80 17.38
N GLY A 89 8.73 -4.23 16.16
CA GLY A 89 8.15 -5.45 15.57
C GLY A 89 6.84 -5.24 14.81
N ASN A 90 6.22 -4.05 14.85
CA ASN A 90 4.99 -3.74 14.11
C ASN A 90 5.24 -3.29 12.66
N LYS A 91 6.47 -3.31 12.19
CA LYS A 91 6.82 -2.84 10.85
C LYS A 91 7.96 -3.63 10.24
N ALA A 92 7.83 -3.96 8.96
CA ALA A 92 8.88 -4.55 8.14
C ALA A 92 9.09 -3.71 6.87
N ARG A 93 10.30 -3.19 6.66
CA ARG A 93 10.66 -2.44 5.46
C ARG A 93 11.39 -3.33 4.46
N PHE A 94 11.20 -3.05 3.18
CA PHE A 94 11.85 -3.78 2.10
C PHE A 94 12.04 -2.92 0.85
N ARG A 95 12.92 -3.40 -0.05
CA ARG A 95 13.07 -2.82 -1.38
C ARG A 95 12.19 -3.53 -2.37
N MET A 96 11.57 -2.76 -3.25
CA MET A 96 10.72 -3.32 -4.28
C MET A 96 11.51 -4.03 -5.38
N ASN A 97 12.60 -3.45 -5.86
CA ASN A 97 13.39 -3.97 -6.99
C ASN A 97 12.51 -4.52 -8.11
N LEU A 98 11.47 -3.75 -8.49
CA LEU A 98 10.40 -4.24 -9.34
C LEU A 98 10.88 -4.49 -10.77
N GLU A 99 10.65 -5.69 -11.28
CA GLU A 99 10.82 -6.04 -12.68
C GLU A 99 9.54 -5.69 -13.46
N GLY A 100 9.64 -4.73 -14.39
CA GLY A 100 8.46 -4.21 -15.11
C GLY A 100 7.59 -3.28 -14.28
N SER A 101 6.28 -3.23 -14.58
CA SER A 101 5.32 -2.29 -13.98
C SER A 101 4.20 -2.98 -13.20
N TYR A 102 4.12 -4.29 -13.26
CA TYR A 102 3.04 -5.05 -12.64
C TYR A 102 3.50 -5.71 -11.35
N SER A 103 2.68 -5.56 -10.30
CA SER A 103 2.89 -6.28 -9.04
C SER A 103 1.57 -6.62 -8.37
N THR A 104 1.62 -7.59 -7.46
CA THR A 104 0.50 -7.99 -6.61
C THR A 104 0.89 -7.81 -5.17
N HIS A 105 0.00 -7.21 -4.38
CA HIS A 105 0.21 -6.99 -2.95
C HIS A 105 -0.95 -7.60 -2.18
N ILE A 106 -0.65 -8.27 -1.07
CA ILE A 106 -1.63 -9.05 -0.31
C ILE A 106 -1.54 -8.69 1.17
N ILE A 107 -2.71 -8.47 1.77
CA ILE A 107 -2.96 -8.50 3.20
C ILE A 107 -3.89 -9.69 3.45
N ASP A 108 -3.39 -10.75 4.07
CA ASP A 108 -4.20 -11.90 4.50
C ASP A 108 -4.35 -11.78 6.01
N TRP A 109 -5.52 -11.26 6.43
CA TRP A 109 -5.77 -10.85 7.80
C TRP A 109 -6.62 -11.87 8.55
N GLY A 110 -6.02 -12.53 9.54
CA GLY A 110 -6.69 -13.46 10.45
C GLY A 110 -6.67 -12.96 11.91
N LYS A 111 -7.44 -13.65 12.77
CA LYS A 111 -7.58 -13.29 14.20
C LYS A 111 -6.27 -13.29 14.99
N LYS A 112 -5.28 -14.10 14.59
CA LYS A 112 -4.05 -14.34 15.35
C LYS A 112 -2.79 -14.06 14.54
N TRP A 113 -2.91 -13.69 13.29
CA TRP A 113 -1.81 -13.42 12.38
C TRP A 113 -2.28 -12.57 11.21
N ILE A 114 -1.33 -11.87 10.60
CA ILE A 114 -1.50 -11.18 9.34
C ILE A 114 -0.33 -11.58 8.47
N ASP A 115 -0.62 -12.13 7.28
CA ASP A 115 0.38 -12.43 6.28
C ASP A 115 0.39 -11.35 5.22
N PHE A 116 1.55 -10.76 5.00
CA PHE A 116 1.81 -9.85 3.91
C PHE A 116 2.61 -10.54 2.82
N ALA A 117 2.29 -10.23 1.58
CA ALA A 117 3.08 -10.64 0.44
C ALA A 117 3.09 -9.60 -0.67
N SER A 118 4.21 -9.50 -1.36
CA SER A 118 4.35 -8.71 -2.59
C SER A 118 5.05 -9.56 -3.64
N TYR A 119 4.50 -9.58 -4.86
CA TYR A 119 4.97 -10.41 -5.96
C TYR A 119 5.20 -9.57 -7.22
N HIS A 120 6.18 -9.96 -8.03
CA HIS A 120 6.33 -9.47 -9.39
C HIS A 120 5.18 -9.97 -10.26
N GLY A 121 4.60 -9.09 -11.08
CA GLY A 121 3.47 -9.42 -11.94
C GLY A 121 2.13 -9.59 -11.21
N HIS A 122 1.10 -9.95 -11.96
CA HIS A 122 -0.24 -10.22 -11.42
C HIS A 122 -0.41 -11.71 -11.15
N MET A 123 -0.27 -12.13 -9.90
CA MET A 123 -0.39 -13.53 -9.47
C MET A 123 -0.79 -13.65 -8.01
N LEU A 124 -1.47 -14.76 -7.65
CA LEU A 124 -1.75 -15.12 -6.25
C LEU A 124 -0.74 -16.13 -5.72
N ASN A 125 -0.28 -17.03 -6.57
CA ASN A 125 0.58 -18.14 -6.18
C ASN A 125 1.86 -18.13 -7.03
N PRO A 126 2.97 -17.56 -6.50
CA PRO A 126 4.24 -17.59 -7.18
C PRO A 126 4.74 -19.04 -7.29
N VAL A 127 5.23 -19.43 -8.47
CA VAL A 127 5.73 -20.78 -8.74
C VAL A 127 7.21 -20.93 -8.40
N ASN A 128 7.92 -19.81 -8.20
CA ASN A 128 9.32 -19.80 -7.77
C ASN A 128 9.63 -18.57 -6.90
N THR A 129 10.78 -18.60 -6.24
CA THR A 129 11.20 -17.54 -5.30
C THR A 129 11.56 -16.23 -5.99
N THR A 130 11.93 -16.24 -7.27
CA THR A 130 12.27 -15.02 -8.02
C THR A 130 11.05 -14.13 -8.28
N GLN A 131 9.85 -14.69 -8.18
CA GLN A 131 8.60 -13.94 -8.29
C GLN A 131 8.21 -13.21 -6.99
N ILE A 132 8.91 -13.49 -5.89
CA ILE A 132 8.60 -12.93 -4.57
C ILE A 132 9.44 -11.67 -4.36
N ILE A 133 8.79 -10.53 -4.16
CA ILE A 133 9.44 -9.28 -3.76
C ILE A 133 9.70 -9.30 -2.26
N ALA A 134 8.65 -9.55 -1.48
CA ALA A 134 8.73 -9.62 -0.02
C ALA A 134 7.59 -10.46 0.56
N ARG A 135 7.82 -11.01 1.76
CA ARG A 135 6.80 -11.63 2.61
C ARG A 135 7.09 -11.29 4.06
N TRP A 136 6.03 -11.14 4.83
CA TRP A 136 6.15 -10.95 6.27
C TRP A 136 4.91 -11.50 6.97
N ARG A 137 5.11 -12.29 8.05
CA ARG A 137 4.05 -12.71 8.96
C ARG A 137 4.16 -11.91 10.25
N TYR A 138 3.06 -11.28 10.63
CA TYR A 138 2.90 -10.67 11.94
C TYR A 138 1.97 -11.51 12.80
N SER A 139 2.37 -11.79 14.05
CA SER A 139 1.59 -12.51 15.06
C SER A 139 1.72 -11.87 16.45
N GLY A 140 2.03 -10.56 16.48
CA GLY A 140 2.12 -9.78 17.71
C GLY A 140 0.76 -9.39 18.30
N SER A 141 0.80 -8.63 19.38
CA SER A 141 -0.40 -8.26 20.15
C SER A 141 -1.25 -7.15 19.53
N ASN A 142 -0.75 -6.46 18.51
CA ASN A 142 -1.44 -5.32 17.88
C ASN A 142 -2.27 -5.71 16.64
N ILE A 143 -2.65 -6.99 16.49
CA ILE A 143 -3.57 -7.39 15.41
C ILE A 143 -4.92 -6.72 15.68
N PRO A 144 -5.43 -5.86 14.77
CA PRO A 144 -6.73 -5.25 14.92
C PRO A 144 -7.84 -6.31 14.99
N PRO A 145 -8.90 -6.09 15.81
CA PRO A 145 -10.08 -6.94 15.78
C PRO A 145 -10.90 -6.65 14.51
N ASP A 146 -11.62 -7.64 14.03
CA ASP A 146 -12.67 -7.45 13.03
C ASP A 146 -13.79 -6.57 13.61
N SER A 147 -14.02 -5.43 12.99
CA SER A 147 -15.02 -4.44 13.40
C SER A 147 -15.61 -3.70 12.18
N ASP A 148 -15.53 -2.38 12.11
CA ASP A 148 -16.05 -1.56 11.01
C ASP A 148 -14.95 -0.88 10.18
N GLU A 149 -13.74 -1.43 10.21
CA GLU A 149 -12.61 -0.97 9.39
C GLU A 149 -12.93 -1.09 7.91
N LYS A 150 -12.42 -0.16 7.13
CA LYS A 150 -12.67 -0.11 5.69
C LYS A 150 -11.37 -0.19 4.91
N LEU A 151 -11.41 -0.92 3.82
CA LEU A 151 -10.33 -0.91 2.85
C LEU A 151 -10.24 0.47 2.22
N LYS A 152 -9.03 1.03 2.24
CA LYS A 152 -8.71 2.34 1.68
C LYS A 152 -7.49 2.26 0.78
N ILE A 153 -7.45 3.14 -0.20
CA ILE A 153 -6.29 3.37 -1.06
C ILE A 153 -6.09 4.87 -1.13
N ASN A 154 -4.89 5.36 -0.82
CA ASN A 154 -4.56 6.77 -0.90
C ASN A 154 -3.25 7.03 -1.64
N LEU A 155 -3.13 8.24 -2.16
CA LEU A 155 -1.89 8.80 -2.70
C LEU A 155 -1.76 10.21 -2.14
N TRP A 156 -0.71 10.46 -1.33
CA TRP A 156 -0.58 11.68 -0.56
C TRP A 156 0.87 12.14 -0.40
N LEU A 157 1.06 13.33 0.18
CA LEU A 157 2.36 13.98 0.35
C LEU A 157 2.84 13.92 1.79
N PHE A 158 3.98 13.29 2.01
CA PHE A 158 4.59 13.13 3.33
C PHE A 158 4.82 14.50 3.99
N ARG A 159 4.20 14.68 5.16
CA ARG A 159 4.22 15.95 5.93
C ARG A 159 3.72 17.16 5.13
N GLY A 160 2.88 16.94 4.12
CA GLY A 160 2.37 18.00 3.26
C GLY A 160 3.41 18.65 2.34
N LYS A 161 4.61 18.06 2.20
CA LYS A 161 5.67 18.62 1.36
C LYS A 161 5.43 18.27 -0.10
N PRO A 162 5.57 19.23 -1.04
CA PRO A 162 5.50 18.96 -2.46
C PRO A 162 6.47 17.87 -2.90
N PRO A 163 6.21 17.17 -4.04
CA PRO A 163 7.20 16.29 -4.63
C PRO A 163 8.51 17.03 -4.85
N SER A 164 9.64 16.41 -4.53
CA SER A 164 10.95 17.07 -4.59
C SER A 164 11.40 17.38 -6.01
N ASP A 165 10.85 16.66 -6.99
CA ASP A 165 11.05 16.90 -8.43
C ASP A 165 10.04 17.90 -9.04
N GLY A 166 9.08 18.39 -8.24
CA GLY A 166 8.04 19.33 -8.67
C GLY A 166 7.00 18.75 -9.63
N LYS A 167 6.96 17.43 -9.82
CA LYS A 167 6.05 16.78 -10.77
C LYS A 167 4.81 16.22 -10.08
N GLU A 168 3.71 16.19 -10.83
CA GLU A 168 2.52 15.44 -10.45
C GLU A 168 2.82 13.92 -10.42
N ALA A 169 2.10 13.16 -9.60
CA ALA A 169 2.27 11.72 -9.51
C ALA A 169 0.96 11.00 -9.82
N GLU A 170 1.08 9.80 -10.39
CA GLU A 170 -0.05 8.91 -10.64
C GLU A 170 0.30 7.48 -10.29
N VAL A 171 -0.68 6.77 -9.74
CA VAL A 171 -0.63 5.32 -9.54
C VAL A 171 -1.90 4.68 -10.07
N VAL A 172 -1.77 3.45 -10.57
CA VAL A 172 -2.86 2.70 -11.19
C VAL A 172 -3.07 1.37 -10.47
N VAL A 173 -4.28 1.15 -10.00
CA VAL A 173 -4.75 -0.13 -9.44
C VAL A 173 -5.66 -0.79 -10.46
N ASN A 174 -5.28 -1.96 -10.94
CA ASN A 174 -6.03 -2.70 -11.95
C ASN A 174 -7.31 -3.29 -11.37
N ARG A 175 -7.20 -3.90 -10.20
CA ARG A 175 -8.35 -4.45 -9.46
C ARG A 175 -7.97 -4.73 -8.02
N VAL A 176 -8.98 -4.87 -7.18
CA VAL A 176 -8.89 -5.38 -5.81
C VAL A 176 -9.81 -6.58 -5.70
N GLU A 177 -9.32 -7.66 -5.11
CA GLU A 177 -10.10 -8.86 -4.80
C GLU A 177 -10.11 -9.07 -3.29
N ILE A 178 -11.23 -9.55 -2.78
CA ILE A 178 -11.41 -9.96 -1.38
C ILE A 178 -11.85 -11.42 -1.41
N LEU A 179 -11.05 -12.33 -0.81
CA LEU A 179 -11.10 -13.79 -1.00
C LEU A 179 -11.22 -14.54 0.33
#